data_87ddfd1c584b9f2529cd7b562b312c36
#
_entry.id   87ddfd1c584b9f2529cd7b562b312c36
#
_cell.length_a   1.000
_cell.length_b   1.000
_cell.length_c   1.000
_cell.angle_alpha   90.00
_cell.angle_beta   90.00
_cell.angle_gamma   90.00
#
_symmetry.space_group_name_H-M   'P 1'
#
loop_
_entity.id
_entity.type
_entity.pdbx_description
1 polymer ?
#
loop_
_entity_poly.entity_id
_entity_poly.type
_entity_poly.pdbx_seq_one_letter_code
_entity_poly.pdbx_strand_id
1 'polypeptide(L)'
;MKIVEVIMKINIIGTLPSSLYNFRGALLEHLGSKKFNVTALATGASEDDIKAVEALGVNYHDYPVSRSGLNPYEDFNTFKVLLAFFKKQRPNVILAYTIKPIIWGGLAARFITDCRFYALVTGLGFAFQKGSWKKNILMKIVIFLYKVALKKSEKVIFQNPDNRQVFVDLGIVPEHKAYLVNGSGVDISHFEVKPLSATPAFLLIARLLGDKGIREYIKAANIVKRKYPEAVFQLVGPEDPSPDGISLEELSILNISQSVDYLGSTNDVRSYIESCSVFVLPSYHEGLPRTVLEAMATGRPILTTNVPGCRETVINNVNGWLVEKANVDQLAERMIWFIENPNEWQRMAQASREIVEDKFDVHKVNKNLFKIMELDK
;
A
#
# COMPACT_ATOMS: atom_id res chain seq x y z
N MET A 1 9.13 -30.42 -36.92
CA MET A 1 9.17 -30.42 -35.45
C MET A 1 8.39 -29.17 -35.00
N LYS A 2 7.15 -29.33 -34.45
CA LYS A 2 6.42 -28.19 -33.88
C LYS A 2 7.17 -27.78 -32.62
N ILE A 3 7.74 -26.58 -32.61
CA ILE A 3 8.26 -25.97 -31.39
C ILE A 3 7.05 -25.80 -30.48
N VAL A 4 6.94 -26.62 -29.41
CA VAL A 4 5.96 -26.41 -28.36
C VAL A 4 6.45 -25.17 -27.64
N GLU A 5 5.79 -24.03 -27.87
CA GLU A 5 6.05 -22.77 -27.17
C GLU A 5 5.73 -23.04 -25.69
N VAL A 6 6.76 -23.12 -24.85
CA VAL A 6 6.58 -23.38 -23.42
C VAL A 6 6.01 -22.12 -22.78
N ILE A 7 4.72 -22.12 -22.52
CA ILE A 7 4.03 -21.01 -21.88
C ILE A 7 4.58 -20.83 -20.46
N MET A 8 5.17 -19.67 -20.19
CA MET A 8 5.69 -19.33 -18.84
C MET A 8 4.55 -19.26 -17.83
N LYS A 9 4.70 -19.98 -16.72
CA LYS A 9 3.74 -20.00 -15.61
C LYS A 9 4.18 -19.03 -14.53
N ILE A 10 3.31 -18.08 -14.17
CA ILE A 10 3.57 -17.03 -13.18
C ILE A 10 2.55 -17.09 -12.07
N ASN A 11 3.00 -17.11 -10.82
CA ASN A 11 2.14 -17.05 -9.65
C ASN A 11 2.34 -15.71 -8.93
N ILE A 12 1.24 -14.99 -8.69
CA ILE A 12 1.21 -13.74 -7.90
C ILE A 12 0.50 -14.03 -6.59
N ILE A 13 1.20 -13.89 -5.45
CA ILE A 13 0.70 -14.34 -4.15
C ILE A 13 0.50 -13.16 -3.21
N GLY A 14 -0.74 -12.93 -2.83
CA GLY A 14 -1.15 -11.94 -1.83
C GLY A 14 -1.90 -12.57 -0.67
N THR A 15 -2.41 -11.74 0.24
CA THR A 15 -3.23 -12.19 1.36
C THR A 15 -4.72 -11.97 1.08
N LEU A 16 -5.11 -10.76 0.67
CA LEU A 16 -6.52 -10.38 0.45
C LEU A 16 -6.85 -10.38 -1.04
N PRO A 17 -8.01 -10.94 -1.45
CA PRO A 17 -8.48 -10.89 -2.84
C PRO A 17 -8.57 -9.46 -3.37
N SER A 18 -9.16 -8.54 -2.60
CA SER A 18 -9.28 -7.14 -2.99
C SER A 18 -7.93 -6.46 -3.27
N SER A 19 -6.84 -6.94 -2.65
CA SER A 19 -5.51 -6.40 -2.92
C SER A 19 -4.98 -6.78 -4.31
N LEU A 20 -5.46 -7.90 -4.89
CA LEU A 20 -5.08 -8.34 -6.23
C LEU A 20 -5.60 -7.37 -7.30
N TYR A 21 -6.87 -7.01 -7.26
CA TYR A 21 -7.43 -6.11 -8.27
C TYR A 21 -7.22 -4.62 -7.93
N ASN A 22 -7.27 -4.22 -6.65
CA ASN A 22 -7.08 -2.81 -6.30
C ASN A 22 -5.62 -2.34 -6.40
N PHE A 23 -4.64 -3.15 -5.96
CA PHE A 23 -3.23 -2.75 -5.93
C PHE A 23 -2.38 -3.39 -7.03
N ARG A 24 -2.83 -4.48 -7.62
CA ARG A 24 -2.10 -5.25 -8.63
C ARG A 24 -2.90 -5.42 -9.93
N GLY A 25 -4.09 -4.79 -10.02
CA GLY A 25 -4.97 -4.95 -11.18
C GLY A 25 -4.25 -4.67 -12.50
N ALA A 26 -3.66 -3.51 -12.66
CA ALA A 26 -2.91 -3.16 -13.86
C ALA A 26 -1.69 -4.07 -14.12
N LEU A 27 -1.06 -4.63 -13.07
CA LEU A 27 0.00 -5.63 -13.20
C LEU A 27 -0.56 -6.95 -13.73
N LEU A 28 -1.66 -7.43 -13.13
CA LEU A 28 -2.33 -8.68 -13.52
C LEU A 28 -2.89 -8.59 -14.93
N GLU A 29 -3.56 -7.49 -15.27
CA GLU A 29 -4.08 -7.22 -16.61
C GLU A 29 -2.97 -7.23 -17.66
N HIS A 30 -1.85 -6.56 -17.38
CA HIS A 30 -0.70 -6.58 -18.27
C HIS A 30 -0.12 -7.99 -18.43
N LEU A 31 0.01 -8.76 -17.34
CA LEU A 31 0.46 -10.17 -17.41
C LEU A 31 -0.55 -11.05 -18.16
N GLY A 32 -1.86 -10.86 -17.94
CA GLY A 32 -2.94 -11.58 -18.61
C GLY A 32 -2.98 -11.32 -20.12
N SER A 33 -2.66 -10.08 -20.55
CA SER A 33 -2.59 -9.71 -21.97
C SER A 33 -1.40 -10.32 -22.72
N LYS A 34 -0.40 -10.83 -21.98
CA LYS A 34 0.75 -11.55 -22.53
C LYS A 34 0.42 -13.04 -22.63
N LYS A 35 1.20 -13.79 -23.43
CA LYS A 35 1.11 -15.24 -23.53
C LYS A 35 1.67 -15.96 -22.28
N PHE A 36 1.30 -15.51 -21.07
CA PHE A 36 1.67 -16.16 -19.81
C PHE A 36 0.48 -16.93 -19.24
N ASN A 37 0.74 -18.02 -18.53
CA ASN A 37 -0.26 -18.69 -17.70
C ASN A 37 -0.13 -18.12 -16.27
N VAL A 38 -0.97 -17.14 -15.94
CA VAL A 38 -0.90 -16.41 -14.67
C VAL A 38 -1.94 -16.93 -13.69
N THR A 39 -1.52 -17.21 -12.47
CA THR A 39 -2.43 -17.53 -11.35
C THR A 39 -2.20 -16.56 -10.21
N ALA A 40 -3.24 -15.85 -9.82
CA ALA A 40 -3.28 -14.99 -8.66
C ALA A 40 -3.80 -15.78 -7.44
N LEU A 41 -3.10 -15.71 -6.31
CA LEU A 41 -3.43 -16.44 -5.09
C LEU A 41 -3.74 -15.47 -3.95
N ALA A 42 -4.87 -15.70 -3.27
CA ALA A 42 -5.26 -15.03 -2.03
C ALA A 42 -6.17 -15.93 -1.19
N THR A 43 -6.67 -15.45 -0.04
CA THR A 43 -7.55 -16.24 0.85
C THR A 43 -8.93 -15.65 0.98
N GLY A 44 -9.96 -16.50 0.99
CA GLY A 44 -11.33 -16.13 1.36
C GLY A 44 -12.02 -15.21 0.34
N ALA A 45 -11.80 -15.44 -0.96
CA ALA A 45 -12.47 -14.68 -2.00
C ALA A 45 -13.97 -14.99 -2.08
N SER A 46 -14.77 -13.95 -2.21
CA SER A 46 -16.16 -14.05 -2.64
C SER A 46 -16.22 -14.40 -4.15
N GLU A 47 -17.38 -14.81 -4.63
CA GLU A 47 -17.60 -15.01 -6.08
C GLU A 47 -17.30 -13.75 -6.89
N ASP A 48 -17.62 -12.57 -6.34
CA ASP A 48 -17.37 -11.30 -7.01
C ASP A 48 -15.89 -10.94 -7.03
N ASP A 49 -15.13 -11.25 -5.96
CA ASP A 49 -13.67 -11.12 -5.97
C ASP A 49 -13.02 -12.01 -7.04
N ILE A 50 -13.48 -13.27 -7.14
CA ILE A 50 -12.96 -14.20 -8.15
C ILE A 50 -13.23 -13.66 -9.55
N LYS A 51 -14.47 -13.25 -9.84
CA LYS A 51 -14.83 -12.64 -11.13
C LYS A 51 -13.99 -11.39 -11.44
N ALA A 52 -13.79 -10.53 -10.43
CA ALA A 52 -12.98 -9.33 -10.60
C ALA A 52 -11.50 -9.65 -10.95
N VAL A 53 -10.93 -10.69 -10.34
CA VAL A 53 -9.56 -11.14 -10.66
C VAL A 53 -9.50 -11.80 -12.04
N GLU A 54 -10.45 -12.67 -12.37
CA GLU A 54 -10.47 -13.39 -13.64
C GLU A 54 -10.77 -12.47 -14.83
N ALA A 55 -11.52 -11.38 -14.62
CA ALA A 55 -11.73 -10.34 -15.62
C ALA A 55 -10.43 -9.65 -16.07
N LEU A 56 -9.36 -9.72 -15.26
CA LEU A 56 -8.02 -9.24 -15.61
C LEU A 56 -7.23 -10.21 -16.52
N GLY A 57 -7.86 -11.31 -16.96
CA GLY A 57 -7.23 -12.31 -17.84
C GLY A 57 -6.31 -13.29 -17.12
N VAL A 58 -6.47 -13.49 -15.81
CA VAL A 58 -5.65 -14.39 -14.99
C VAL A 58 -6.52 -15.37 -14.21
N ASN A 59 -5.96 -16.54 -13.82
CA ASN A 59 -6.69 -17.50 -12.99
C ASN A 59 -6.63 -17.10 -11.52
N TYR A 60 -7.67 -17.40 -10.75
CA TYR A 60 -7.69 -17.28 -9.29
C TYR A 60 -7.47 -18.64 -8.62
N HIS A 61 -6.77 -18.65 -7.49
CA HIS A 61 -6.63 -19.84 -6.63
C HIS A 61 -6.67 -19.44 -5.16
N ASP A 62 -7.59 -20.05 -4.41
CA ASP A 62 -7.67 -19.84 -2.97
C ASP A 62 -6.61 -20.68 -2.22
N TYR A 63 -6.01 -20.09 -1.17
CA TYR A 63 -5.09 -20.81 -0.29
C TYR A 63 -5.19 -20.28 1.14
N PRO A 64 -5.04 -21.13 2.17
CA PRO A 64 -5.20 -20.70 3.54
C PRO A 64 -4.04 -19.81 3.98
N VAL A 65 -4.33 -18.55 4.31
CA VAL A 65 -3.38 -17.64 4.97
C VAL A 65 -4.13 -16.70 5.91
N SER A 66 -3.70 -16.62 7.16
CA SER A 66 -4.25 -15.65 8.10
C SER A 66 -3.61 -14.28 7.87
N ARG A 67 -4.43 -13.23 7.77
CA ARG A 67 -3.94 -11.84 7.58
C ARG A 67 -3.13 -11.36 8.79
N SER A 68 -3.62 -11.66 9.99
CA SER A 68 -3.04 -11.30 11.27
C SER A 68 -2.98 -12.52 12.17
N GLY A 69 -2.15 -12.45 13.21
CA GLY A 69 -2.01 -13.56 14.15
C GLY A 69 -0.72 -14.35 13.94
N LEU A 70 -0.36 -15.11 14.97
CA LEU A 70 0.89 -15.85 15.09
C LEU A 70 0.58 -17.31 15.44
N ASN A 71 -0.39 -17.92 14.76
CA ASN A 71 -0.72 -19.30 14.95
C ASN A 71 0.23 -20.19 14.11
N PRO A 72 1.21 -20.90 14.74
CA PRO A 72 2.19 -21.69 14.00
C PRO A 72 1.56 -22.85 13.20
N TYR A 73 0.41 -23.37 13.66
CA TYR A 73 -0.28 -24.47 12.95
C TYR A 73 -0.91 -23.98 11.65
N GLU A 74 -1.56 -22.81 11.67
CA GLU A 74 -2.12 -22.18 10.47
C GLU A 74 -1.01 -21.82 9.48
N ASP A 75 0.06 -21.23 9.99
CA ASP A 75 1.23 -20.85 9.20
C ASP A 75 1.94 -22.07 8.57
N PHE A 76 2.07 -23.17 9.30
CA PHE A 76 2.59 -24.41 8.75
C PHE A 76 1.65 -25.02 7.70
N ASN A 77 0.33 -24.92 7.91
CA ASN A 77 -0.65 -25.35 6.90
C ASN A 77 -0.54 -24.50 5.62
N THR A 78 -0.40 -23.18 5.75
CA THR A 78 -0.12 -22.27 4.62
C THR A 78 1.08 -22.75 3.81
N PHE A 79 2.20 -23.04 4.49
CA PHE A 79 3.40 -23.56 3.83
C PHE A 79 3.15 -24.88 3.09
N LYS A 80 2.47 -25.86 3.73
CA LYS A 80 2.17 -27.17 3.12
C LYS A 80 1.31 -27.05 1.87
N VAL A 81 0.26 -26.23 1.94
CA VAL A 81 -0.66 -26.01 0.80
C VAL A 81 0.07 -25.34 -0.36
N LEU A 82 0.85 -24.29 -0.09
CA LEU A 82 1.64 -23.63 -1.14
C LEU A 82 2.68 -24.56 -1.75
N LEU A 83 3.36 -25.38 -0.94
CA LEU A 83 4.33 -26.35 -1.43
C LEU A 83 3.67 -27.40 -2.35
N ALA A 84 2.52 -27.94 -1.94
CA ALA A 84 1.76 -28.91 -2.75
C ALA A 84 1.29 -28.27 -4.08
N PHE A 85 0.77 -27.04 -4.01
CA PHE A 85 0.34 -26.29 -5.17
C PHE A 85 1.50 -26.04 -6.15
N PHE A 86 2.65 -25.54 -5.67
CA PHE A 86 3.82 -25.29 -6.50
C PHE A 86 4.40 -26.57 -7.13
N LYS A 87 4.43 -27.69 -6.39
CA LYS A 87 4.86 -28.99 -6.94
C LYS A 87 3.96 -29.45 -8.08
N LYS A 88 2.65 -29.20 -7.99
CA LYS A 88 1.67 -29.54 -9.03
C LYS A 88 1.77 -28.59 -10.23
N GLN A 89 1.81 -27.29 -9.99
CA GLN A 89 1.78 -26.25 -11.04
C GLN A 89 3.13 -26.06 -11.73
N ARG A 90 4.24 -26.24 -10.97
CA ARG A 90 5.63 -25.98 -11.42
C ARG A 90 5.77 -24.58 -12.04
N PRO A 91 5.56 -23.50 -11.25
CA PRO A 91 5.68 -22.14 -11.75
C PRO A 91 7.13 -21.81 -12.13
N ASN A 92 7.32 -21.05 -13.21
CA ASN A 92 8.62 -20.52 -13.61
C ASN A 92 8.97 -19.27 -12.79
N VAL A 93 7.95 -18.50 -12.40
CA VAL A 93 8.10 -17.24 -11.64
C VAL A 93 7.05 -17.16 -10.55
N ILE A 94 7.49 -16.76 -9.38
CA ILE A 94 6.63 -16.44 -8.25
C ILE A 94 6.94 -15.01 -7.79
N LEU A 95 5.93 -14.15 -7.71
CA LEU A 95 5.98 -12.87 -7.02
C LEU A 95 5.07 -12.93 -5.80
N ALA A 96 5.64 -12.88 -4.60
CA ALA A 96 4.89 -12.81 -3.35
C ALA A 96 4.97 -11.40 -2.76
N TYR A 97 3.85 -10.89 -2.25
CA TYR A 97 3.82 -9.60 -1.56
C TYR A 97 3.10 -9.72 -0.21
N THR A 98 3.39 -8.81 0.72
CA THR A 98 3.07 -8.85 2.15
C THR A 98 3.82 -9.93 2.94
N ILE A 99 3.83 -9.82 4.26
CA ILE A 99 4.75 -10.58 5.14
C ILE A 99 4.59 -12.09 5.00
N LYS A 100 3.39 -12.63 5.25
CA LYS A 100 3.16 -14.08 5.28
C LYS A 100 3.32 -14.75 3.92
N PRO A 101 2.75 -14.22 2.81
CA PRO A 101 3.03 -14.75 1.47
C PRO A 101 4.51 -14.77 1.11
N ILE A 102 5.28 -13.74 1.47
CA ILE A 102 6.73 -13.72 1.22
C ILE A 102 7.43 -14.82 2.00
N ILE A 103 7.12 -14.97 3.29
CA ILE A 103 7.77 -15.98 4.15
C ILE A 103 7.40 -17.39 3.70
N TRP A 104 6.10 -17.71 3.65
CA TRP A 104 5.66 -19.08 3.39
C TRP A 104 5.79 -19.46 1.92
N GLY A 105 5.52 -18.51 1.00
CA GLY A 105 5.76 -18.69 -0.42
C GLY A 105 7.25 -18.84 -0.75
N GLY A 106 8.11 -18.02 -0.13
CA GLY A 106 9.56 -18.12 -0.30
C GLY A 106 10.13 -19.44 0.21
N LEU A 107 9.66 -19.91 1.39
CA LEU A 107 10.04 -21.21 1.91
C LEU A 107 9.60 -22.34 0.99
N ALA A 108 8.35 -22.33 0.50
CA ALA A 108 7.83 -23.34 -0.42
C ALA A 108 8.55 -23.34 -1.77
N ALA A 109 8.84 -22.17 -2.32
CA ALA A 109 9.55 -22.02 -3.59
C ALA A 109 10.96 -22.62 -3.58
N ARG A 110 11.62 -22.74 -2.42
CA ARG A 110 12.94 -23.37 -2.28
C ARG A 110 12.97 -24.85 -2.68
N PHE A 111 11.83 -25.52 -2.67
CA PHE A 111 11.68 -26.94 -3.02
C PHE A 111 11.27 -27.16 -4.49
N ILE A 112 11.17 -26.08 -5.27
CA ILE A 112 10.81 -26.12 -6.69
C ILE A 112 12.08 -25.80 -7.50
N THR A 113 12.42 -26.69 -8.43
CA THR A 113 13.50 -26.47 -9.37
C THR A 113 13.07 -25.51 -10.47
N ASP A 114 14.00 -24.73 -11.02
CA ASP A 114 13.80 -23.82 -12.15
C ASP A 114 12.71 -22.75 -11.93
N CYS A 115 12.49 -22.38 -10.64
CA CYS A 115 11.53 -21.35 -10.24
C CYS A 115 12.25 -20.12 -9.70
N ARG A 116 12.04 -18.98 -10.33
CA ARG A 116 12.52 -17.67 -9.86
C ARG A 116 11.55 -17.08 -8.87
N PHE A 117 12.01 -16.83 -7.63
CA PHE A 117 11.20 -16.24 -6.57
C PHE A 117 11.56 -14.77 -6.37
N TYR A 118 10.55 -13.91 -6.44
CA TYR A 118 10.63 -12.48 -6.17
C TYR A 118 9.75 -12.13 -4.97
N ALA A 119 10.25 -11.25 -4.11
CA ALA A 119 9.50 -10.75 -2.96
C ALA A 119 9.26 -9.25 -3.11
N LEU A 120 8.02 -8.80 -2.93
CA LEU A 120 7.65 -7.39 -2.95
C LEU A 120 7.22 -6.96 -1.54
N VAL A 121 8.11 -6.27 -0.84
CA VAL A 121 7.89 -5.75 0.51
C VAL A 121 7.11 -4.45 0.42
N THR A 122 5.80 -4.52 0.69
CA THR A 122 4.87 -3.39 0.60
C THR A 122 4.80 -2.54 1.87
N GLY A 123 5.54 -2.91 2.90
CA GLY A 123 5.64 -2.26 4.20
C GLY A 123 6.21 -3.23 5.22
N LEU A 124 6.77 -2.70 6.31
CA LEU A 124 7.37 -3.54 7.35
C LEU A 124 6.32 -4.13 8.29
N GLY A 125 5.15 -3.49 8.41
CA GLY A 125 4.05 -3.91 9.27
C GLY A 125 4.37 -3.81 10.77
N PHE A 126 3.40 -4.24 11.56
CA PHE A 126 3.44 -4.19 13.03
C PHE A 126 4.65 -4.93 13.64
N ALA A 127 5.12 -5.98 13.00
CA ALA A 127 6.22 -6.82 13.50
C ALA A 127 7.57 -6.07 13.64
N PHE A 128 7.76 -4.97 12.91
CA PHE A 128 8.98 -4.16 12.98
C PHE A 128 8.84 -2.93 13.90
N GLN A 129 7.68 -2.72 14.51
CA GLN A 129 7.50 -1.64 15.48
C GLN A 129 8.19 -1.99 16.80
N LYS A 130 9.11 -1.14 17.25
CA LYS A 130 9.75 -1.28 18.57
C LYS A 130 8.71 -1.14 19.67
N GLY A 131 8.90 -1.85 20.77
CA GLY A 131 7.95 -1.80 21.89
C GLY A 131 8.30 -2.77 23.01
N SER A 132 7.29 -3.49 23.53
CA SER A 132 7.45 -4.43 24.62
C SER A 132 8.44 -5.57 24.26
N TRP A 133 8.96 -6.25 25.28
CA TRP A 133 9.86 -7.41 25.09
C TRP A 133 9.24 -8.50 24.17
N LYS A 134 7.91 -8.70 24.24
CA LYS A 134 7.18 -9.62 23.36
C LYS A 134 7.26 -9.18 21.89
N LYS A 135 7.10 -7.88 21.60
CA LYS A 135 7.26 -7.33 20.24
C LYS A 135 8.70 -7.52 19.73
N ASN A 136 9.69 -7.35 20.59
CA ASN A 136 11.10 -7.54 20.21
C ASN A 136 11.43 -9.00 19.89
N ILE A 137 10.85 -9.97 20.62
CA ILE A 137 10.98 -11.41 20.30
C ILE A 137 10.29 -11.69 18.96
N LEU A 138 9.06 -11.22 18.77
CA LEU A 138 8.35 -11.37 17.51
C LEU A 138 9.17 -10.82 16.33
N MET A 139 9.73 -9.63 16.46
CA MET A 139 10.58 -9.03 15.44
C MET A 139 11.78 -9.92 15.09
N LYS A 140 12.46 -10.51 16.10
CA LYS A 140 13.59 -11.44 15.86
C LYS A 140 13.14 -12.70 15.11
N ILE A 141 11.98 -13.26 15.45
CA ILE A 141 11.41 -14.42 14.76
C ILE A 141 11.10 -14.06 13.29
N VAL A 142 10.44 -12.95 13.06
CA VAL A 142 10.09 -12.50 11.69
C VAL A 142 11.34 -12.23 10.87
N ILE A 143 12.38 -11.58 11.44
CA ILE A 143 13.67 -11.38 10.78
C ILE A 143 14.31 -12.72 10.39
N PHE A 144 14.31 -13.68 11.31
CA PHE A 144 14.86 -15.03 11.03
C PHE A 144 14.09 -15.72 9.90
N LEU A 145 12.76 -15.68 9.94
CA LEU A 145 11.91 -16.29 8.90
C LEU A 145 12.15 -15.62 7.53
N TYR A 146 12.26 -14.29 7.48
CA TYR A 146 12.62 -13.60 6.25
C TYR A 146 13.98 -14.00 5.72
N LYS A 147 15.02 -14.07 6.58
CA LYS A 147 16.36 -14.52 6.18
C LYS A 147 16.35 -15.91 5.54
N VAL A 148 15.59 -16.83 6.13
CA VAL A 148 15.48 -18.19 5.59
C VAL A 148 14.66 -18.19 4.29
N ALA A 149 13.53 -17.53 4.25
CA ALA A 149 12.64 -17.50 3.07
C ALA A 149 13.31 -16.84 1.85
N LEU A 150 14.01 -15.72 2.08
CA LEU A 150 14.63 -14.93 1.02
C LEU A 150 16.03 -15.38 0.59
N LYS A 151 16.59 -16.41 1.23
CA LYS A 151 17.95 -16.90 0.92
C LYS A 151 18.13 -17.26 -0.56
N LYS A 152 17.10 -17.85 -1.18
CA LYS A 152 17.09 -18.23 -2.60
C LYS A 152 16.27 -17.30 -3.48
N SER A 153 15.85 -16.11 -2.98
CA SER A 153 15.18 -15.14 -3.84
C SER A 153 16.11 -14.59 -4.90
N GLU A 154 15.59 -14.35 -6.09
CA GLU A 154 16.33 -13.67 -7.15
C GLU A 154 16.53 -12.21 -6.75
N LYS A 155 15.43 -11.49 -6.46
CA LYS A 155 15.46 -10.10 -6.04
C LYS A 155 14.38 -9.85 -4.99
N VAL A 156 14.63 -8.86 -4.13
CA VAL A 156 13.68 -8.36 -3.14
C VAL A 156 13.41 -6.89 -3.46
N ILE A 157 12.15 -6.56 -3.62
CA ILE A 157 11.69 -5.29 -4.15
C ILE A 157 10.98 -4.52 -3.04
N PHE A 158 11.33 -3.26 -2.85
CA PHE A 158 10.80 -2.38 -1.82
C PHE A 158 10.08 -1.19 -2.44
N GLN A 159 9.15 -0.59 -1.71
CA GLN A 159 8.37 0.56 -2.17
C GLN A 159 8.93 1.91 -1.69
N ASN A 160 9.86 1.88 -0.72
CA ASN A 160 10.59 3.07 -0.27
C ASN A 160 12.01 2.71 0.15
N PRO A 161 12.95 3.71 0.16
CA PRO A 161 14.35 3.48 0.49
C PRO A 161 14.58 3.09 1.95
N ASP A 162 13.80 3.62 2.89
CA ASP A 162 13.95 3.31 4.32
C ASP A 162 13.72 1.82 4.61
N ASN A 163 12.63 1.25 4.07
CA ASN A 163 12.33 -0.17 4.25
C ASN A 163 13.40 -1.06 3.60
N ARG A 164 13.93 -0.65 2.43
CA ARG A 164 15.06 -1.31 1.80
C ARG A 164 16.29 -1.30 2.72
N GLN A 165 16.62 -0.14 3.27
CA GLN A 165 17.79 0.01 4.14
C GLN A 165 17.67 -0.82 5.41
N VAL A 166 16.50 -0.84 6.05
CA VAL A 166 16.24 -1.71 7.22
C VAL A 166 16.53 -3.17 6.93
N PHE A 167 16.10 -3.69 5.76
CA PHE A 167 16.36 -5.10 5.40
C PHE A 167 17.83 -5.38 5.13
N VAL A 168 18.54 -4.44 4.53
CA VAL A 168 19.99 -4.54 4.29
C VAL A 168 20.76 -4.49 5.62
N ASP A 169 20.48 -3.52 6.49
CA ASP A 169 21.15 -3.34 7.79
C ASP A 169 20.95 -4.53 8.73
N LEU A 170 19.75 -5.13 8.71
CA LEU A 170 19.46 -6.35 9.48
C LEU A 170 20.04 -7.62 8.83
N GLY A 171 20.72 -7.49 7.69
CA GLY A 171 21.27 -8.62 6.93
C GLY A 171 20.20 -9.64 6.53
N ILE A 172 18.96 -9.17 6.24
CA ILE A 172 17.87 -10.03 5.72
C ILE A 172 18.11 -10.30 4.25
N VAL A 173 18.56 -9.28 3.50
CA VAL A 173 18.87 -9.36 2.08
C VAL A 173 20.19 -8.62 1.81
N PRO A 174 21.08 -9.14 0.96
CA PRO A 174 22.26 -8.40 0.54
C PRO A 174 21.87 -7.25 -0.40
N GLU A 175 22.61 -6.16 -0.36
CA GLU A 175 22.29 -4.92 -1.06
C GLU A 175 22.06 -5.11 -2.57
N HIS A 176 22.88 -5.95 -3.24
CA HIS A 176 22.79 -6.22 -4.67
C HIS A 176 21.49 -6.94 -5.10
N LYS A 177 20.73 -7.51 -4.14
CA LYS A 177 19.40 -8.10 -4.37
C LYS A 177 18.24 -7.21 -3.97
N ALA A 178 18.50 -6.05 -3.36
CA ALA A 178 17.50 -5.13 -2.83
C ALA A 178 17.21 -4.00 -3.83
N TYR A 179 16.05 -4.09 -4.48
CA TYR A 179 15.60 -3.17 -5.55
C TYR A 179 14.49 -2.24 -5.06
N LEU A 180 14.28 -1.13 -5.75
CA LEU A 180 13.22 -0.17 -5.45
C LEU A 180 12.24 -0.05 -6.62
N VAL A 181 10.96 0.10 -6.27
CA VAL A 181 9.88 0.54 -7.15
C VAL A 181 9.07 1.62 -6.46
N ASN A 182 8.44 2.50 -7.23
CA ASN A 182 7.65 3.60 -6.70
C ASN A 182 6.23 3.13 -6.33
N GLY A 183 6.12 2.32 -5.28
CA GLY A 183 4.84 1.81 -4.77
C GLY A 183 4.16 0.80 -5.70
N SER A 184 2.83 0.83 -5.69
CA SER A 184 1.98 0.11 -6.65
C SER A 184 1.64 0.93 -7.88
N GLY A 185 1.99 2.21 -7.86
CA GLY A 185 1.54 3.16 -8.85
C GLY A 185 0.05 3.54 -8.71
N VAL A 186 -0.36 4.50 -9.51
CA VAL A 186 -1.77 4.90 -9.67
C VAL A 186 -2.08 5.04 -11.16
N ASP A 187 -3.29 4.63 -11.54
CA ASP A 187 -3.78 4.85 -12.90
C ASP A 187 -4.21 6.32 -13.07
N ILE A 188 -3.37 7.09 -13.72
CA ILE A 188 -3.58 8.52 -13.96
C ILE A 188 -4.71 8.82 -14.95
N SER A 189 -5.16 7.83 -15.72
CA SER A 189 -6.34 7.95 -16.59
C SER A 189 -7.63 7.72 -15.84
N HIS A 190 -7.59 6.89 -14.79
CA HIS A 190 -8.73 6.63 -13.90
C HIS A 190 -8.94 7.76 -12.88
N PHE A 191 -7.86 8.45 -12.48
CA PHE A 191 -7.86 9.61 -11.60
C PHE A 191 -7.49 10.87 -12.41
N GLU A 192 -8.49 11.43 -13.08
CA GLU A 192 -8.33 12.65 -13.87
C GLU A 192 -8.20 13.89 -12.98
N VAL A 193 -7.51 14.92 -13.47
CA VAL A 193 -7.45 16.22 -12.81
C VAL A 193 -8.84 16.85 -12.76
N LYS A 194 -9.25 17.28 -11.57
CA LYS A 194 -10.53 17.97 -11.34
C LYS A 194 -10.29 19.34 -10.69
N PRO A 195 -11.17 20.31 -10.92
CA PRO A 195 -11.09 21.63 -10.27
C PRO A 195 -11.00 21.49 -8.75
N LEU A 196 -10.31 22.42 -8.11
CA LEU A 196 -10.27 22.51 -6.66
C LEU A 196 -11.55 23.14 -6.12
N SER A 197 -12.01 22.69 -4.93
CA SER A 197 -13.09 23.35 -4.20
C SER A 197 -12.66 24.76 -3.82
N ALA A 198 -13.56 25.73 -3.93
CA ALA A 198 -13.31 27.09 -3.45
C ALA A 198 -13.31 27.17 -1.90
N THR A 199 -14.02 26.26 -1.24
CA THR A 199 -14.07 26.16 0.22
C THR A 199 -12.91 25.33 0.71
N PRO A 200 -12.19 25.73 1.78
CA PRO A 200 -11.14 24.91 2.39
C PRO A 200 -11.72 23.57 2.90
N ALA A 201 -11.48 22.52 2.15
CA ALA A 201 -11.96 21.17 2.45
C ALA A 201 -10.77 20.21 2.54
N PHE A 202 -10.57 19.65 3.73
CA PHE A 202 -9.53 18.68 4.06
C PHE A 202 -10.12 17.28 4.08
N LEU A 203 -9.48 16.34 3.39
CA LEU A 203 -9.93 14.96 3.30
C LEU A 203 -8.86 13.99 3.77
N LEU A 204 -9.25 13.07 4.65
CA LEU A 204 -8.45 11.91 5.04
C LEU A 204 -9.17 10.64 4.59
N ILE A 205 -8.47 9.79 3.82
CA ILE A 205 -8.97 8.47 3.42
C ILE A 205 -8.02 7.40 3.92
N ALA A 206 -8.46 6.62 4.92
CA ALA A 206 -7.71 5.50 5.46
C ALA A 206 -8.63 4.56 6.25
N ARG A 207 -8.21 3.30 6.46
CA ARG A 207 -8.84 2.44 7.46
C ARG A 207 -8.78 3.12 8.83
N LEU A 208 -9.79 2.93 9.66
CA LEU A 208 -9.84 3.51 11.00
C LEU A 208 -8.82 2.83 11.92
N LEU A 209 -7.56 3.29 11.82
CA LEU A 209 -6.40 2.83 12.59
C LEU A 209 -5.69 4.01 13.25
N GLY A 210 -5.19 3.81 14.44
CA GLY A 210 -4.43 4.84 15.17
C GLY A 210 -3.15 5.23 14.43
N ASP A 211 -2.46 4.27 13.79
CA ASP A 211 -1.24 4.54 13.01
C ASP A 211 -1.48 5.35 11.71
N LYS A 212 -2.74 5.58 11.33
CA LYS A 212 -3.11 6.49 10.22
C LYS A 212 -3.23 7.95 10.67
N GLY A 213 -3.04 8.24 11.97
CA GLY A 213 -3.07 9.57 12.50
C GLY A 213 -4.48 10.19 12.58
N ILE A 214 -5.52 9.35 12.65
CA ILE A 214 -6.92 9.82 12.73
C ILE A 214 -7.14 10.65 13.98
N ARG A 215 -6.55 10.25 15.11
CA ARG A 215 -6.67 11.00 16.38
C ARG A 215 -6.04 12.39 16.27
N GLU A 216 -4.89 12.49 15.59
CA GLU A 216 -4.20 13.75 15.31
C GLU A 216 -5.00 14.62 14.35
N TYR A 217 -5.59 14.02 13.31
CA TYR A 217 -6.43 14.73 12.35
C TYR A 217 -7.63 15.37 13.02
N ILE A 218 -8.37 14.64 13.87
CA ILE A 218 -9.52 15.15 14.59
C ILE A 218 -9.11 16.29 15.56
N LYS A 219 -8.02 16.10 16.31
CA LYS A 219 -7.50 17.14 17.22
C LYS A 219 -7.09 18.40 16.47
N ALA A 220 -6.40 18.26 15.34
CA ALA A 220 -6.02 19.39 14.49
C ALA A 220 -7.24 20.10 13.91
N ALA A 221 -8.25 19.36 13.43
CA ALA A 221 -9.51 19.92 12.96
C ALA A 221 -10.22 20.74 14.05
N ASN A 222 -10.22 20.24 15.30
CA ASN A 222 -10.77 20.98 16.44
C ASN A 222 -10.05 22.32 16.69
N ILE A 223 -8.73 22.36 16.56
CA ILE A 223 -7.95 23.59 16.70
C ILE A 223 -8.30 24.57 15.57
N VAL A 224 -8.31 24.06 14.34
CA VAL A 224 -8.56 24.91 13.14
C VAL A 224 -9.98 25.47 13.16
N LYS A 225 -11.01 24.67 13.46
CA LYS A 225 -12.42 25.12 13.45
C LYS A 225 -12.72 26.21 14.49
N ARG A 226 -11.93 26.35 15.54
CA ARG A 226 -12.07 27.49 16.48
C ARG A 226 -11.77 28.84 15.82
N LYS A 227 -10.86 28.86 14.83
CA LYS A 227 -10.49 30.08 14.10
C LYS A 227 -11.21 30.21 12.75
N TYR A 228 -11.48 29.07 12.10
CA TYR A 228 -12.09 28.95 10.78
C TYR A 228 -13.27 27.98 10.80
N PRO A 229 -14.43 28.38 11.33
CA PRO A 229 -15.62 27.51 11.47
C PRO A 229 -16.13 26.93 10.17
N GLU A 230 -15.93 27.64 9.05
CA GLU A 230 -16.35 27.26 7.70
C GLU A 230 -15.46 26.18 7.04
N ALA A 231 -14.26 25.93 7.59
CA ALA A 231 -13.39 24.89 7.04
C ALA A 231 -14.02 23.50 7.20
N VAL A 232 -13.98 22.70 6.15
CA VAL A 232 -14.57 21.36 6.09
C VAL A 232 -13.50 20.32 6.33
N PHE A 233 -13.78 19.35 7.21
CA PHE A 233 -12.91 18.21 7.49
C PHE A 233 -13.68 16.93 7.29
N GLN A 234 -13.18 16.04 6.43
CA GLN A 234 -13.85 14.78 6.07
C GLN A 234 -12.94 13.59 6.35
N LEU A 235 -13.55 12.51 6.82
CA LEU A 235 -12.89 11.23 7.06
C LEU A 235 -13.66 10.11 6.37
N VAL A 236 -12.97 9.32 5.55
CA VAL A 236 -13.53 8.17 4.84
C VAL A 236 -12.70 6.93 5.14
N GLY A 237 -13.37 5.83 5.46
CA GLY A 237 -12.72 4.54 5.60
C GLY A 237 -13.44 3.57 6.54
N PRO A 238 -13.21 2.26 6.36
CA PRO A 238 -13.83 1.23 7.20
C PRO A 238 -13.14 1.09 8.55
N GLU A 239 -13.88 0.58 9.53
CA GLU A 239 -13.28 0.03 10.75
C GLU A 239 -12.28 -1.06 10.42
N ASP A 240 -11.30 -1.24 11.31
CA ASP A 240 -10.32 -2.31 11.18
C ASP A 240 -10.26 -3.13 12.49
N PRO A 241 -10.39 -4.47 12.43
CA PRO A 241 -10.39 -5.33 13.61
C PRO A 241 -9.01 -5.51 14.25
N SER A 242 -7.99 -4.82 13.76
CA SER A 242 -6.63 -4.88 14.32
C SER A 242 -6.57 -4.27 15.73
N PRO A 243 -5.58 -4.63 16.55
CA PRO A 243 -5.45 -4.09 17.91
C PRO A 243 -5.31 -2.57 18.01
N ASP A 244 -4.91 -1.88 16.93
CA ASP A 244 -4.84 -0.42 16.82
C ASP A 244 -6.07 0.16 16.09
N GLY A 245 -7.10 -0.67 15.84
CA GLY A 245 -8.35 -0.25 15.23
C GLY A 245 -9.09 0.76 16.09
N ILE A 246 -9.68 1.75 15.43
CA ILE A 246 -10.57 2.74 16.04
C ILE A 246 -11.99 2.33 15.72
N SER A 247 -12.78 1.96 16.74
CA SER A 247 -14.19 1.63 16.55
C SER A 247 -15.02 2.90 16.29
N LEU A 248 -16.23 2.73 15.73
CA LEU A 248 -17.14 3.86 15.53
C LEU A 248 -17.54 4.50 16.84
N GLU A 249 -17.62 3.73 17.93
CA GLU A 249 -17.86 4.26 19.29
C GLU A 249 -16.69 5.15 19.73
N GLU A 250 -15.44 4.67 19.62
CA GLU A 250 -14.24 5.49 19.92
C GLU A 250 -14.20 6.74 19.04
N LEU A 251 -14.48 6.59 17.76
CA LEU A 251 -14.52 7.72 16.81
C LEU A 251 -15.53 8.78 17.24
N SER A 252 -16.72 8.37 17.67
CA SER A 252 -17.77 9.27 18.17
C SER A 252 -17.30 10.07 19.40
N ILE A 253 -16.60 9.41 20.33
CA ILE A 253 -16.02 10.07 21.50
C ILE A 253 -14.91 11.05 21.12
N LEU A 254 -14.02 10.64 20.23
CA LEU A 254 -12.92 11.49 19.75
C LEU A 254 -13.43 12.73 19.01
N ASN A 255 -14.52 12.60 18.27
CA ASN A 255 -15.13 13.66 17.46
C ASN A 255 -16.36 14.30 18.13
N ILE A 256 -16.38 14.34 19.47
CA ILE A 256 -17.53 14.91 20.24
C ILE A 256 -17.86 16.35 19.86
N SER A 257 -16.87 17.11 19.39
CA SER A 257 -17.03 18.47 18.88
C SER A 257 -17.61 18.54 17.46
N GLN A 258 -17.83 17.38 16.82
CA GLN A 258 -18.30 17.26 15.43
C GLN A 258 -17.48 18.10 14.44
N SER A 259 -16.17 18.19 14.66
CA SER A 259 -15.28 18.96 13.80
C SER A 259 -14.93 18.25 12.51
N VAL A 260 -15.14 16.92 12.43
CA VAL A 260 -14.84 16.08 11.27
C VAL A 260 -16.10 15.31 10.85
N ASP A 261 -16.45 15.37 9.59
CA ASP A 261 -17.54 14.60 9.01
C ASP A 261 -17.04 13.20 8.65
N TYR A 262 -17.47 12.17 9.42
CA TYR A 262 -17.19 10.78 9.03
C TYR A 262 -18.23 10.31 8.01
N LEU A 263 -17.75 9.97 6.82
CA LEU A 263 -18.57 9.65 5.64
C LEU A 263 -18.66 8.13 5.36
N GLY A 264 -18.26 7.30 6.34
CA GLY A 264 -18.31 5.85 6.21
C GLY A 264 -17.22 5.29 5.30
N SER A 265 -17.44 4.08 4.77
CA SER A 265 -16.52 3.40 3.85
C SER A 265 -17.07 3.43 2.43
N THR A 266 -16.16 3.39 1.46
CA THR A 266 -16.51 3.35 0.04
C THR A 266 -15.59 2.41 -0.73
N ASN A 267 -16.07 1.91 -1.86
CA ASN A 267 -15.27 1.20 -2.85
C ASN A 267 -14.75 2.15 -3.95
N ASP A 268 -15.28 3.38 -4.05
CA ASP A 268 -14.83 4.39 -4.98
C ASP A 268 -14.57 5.71 -4.25
N VAL A 269 -13.31 6.11 -4.20
CA VAL A 269 -12.86 7.30 -3.47
C VAL A 269 -12.85 8.58 -4.33
N ARG A 270 -13.11 8.47 -5.63
CA ARG A 270 -12.92 9.57 -6.59
C ARG A 270 -13.74 10.79 -6.25
N SER A 271 -15.04 10.63 -6.01
CA SER A 271 -15.94 11.76 -5.69
C SER A 271 -15.52 12.50 -4.42
N TYR A 272 -14.99 11.79 -3.43
CA TYR A 272 -14.48 12.42 -2.21
C TYR A 272 -13.19 13.21 -2.49
N ILE A 273 -12.25 12.63 -3.25
CA ILE A 273 -11.01 13.31 -3.63
C ILE A 273 -11.33 14.54 -4.51
N GLU A 274 -12.29 14.42 -5.40
CA GLU A 274 -12.73 15.53 -6.26
C GLU A 274 -13.33 16.69 -5.46
N SER A 275 -13.98 16.42 -4.35
CA SER A 275 -14.62 17.44 -3.51
C SER A 275 -13.68 18.17 -2.57
N CYS A 276 -12.47 17.65 -2.31
CA CYS A 276 -11.54 18.29 -1.38
C CYS A 276 -10.61 19.29 -2.04
N SER A 277 -10.09 20.26 -1.26
CA SER A 277 -9.02 21.17 -1.66
C SER A 277 -7.65 20.69 -1.29
N VAL A 278 -7.52 19.95 -0.17
CA VAL A 278 -6.25 19.42 0.35
C VAL A 278 -6.46 17.99 0.84
N PHE A 279 -5.62 17.08 0.40
CA PHE A 279 -5.62 15.71 0.92
C PHE A 279 -4.65 15.59 2.10
N VAL A 280 -5.10 14.97 3.19
CA VAL A 280 -4.35 14.87 4.44
C VAL A 280 -4.17 13.41 4.84
N LEU A 281 -2.92 12.98 5.09
CA LEU A 281 -2.63 11.66 5.62
C LEU A 281 -1.53 11.75 6.69
N PRO A 282 -1.85 11.95 7.98
CA PRO A 282 -0.87 12.09 9.06
C PRO A 282 -0.39 10.74 9.59
N SER A 283 -0.12 9.79 8.70
CA SER A 283 0.23 8.41 9.02
C SER A 283 1.57 8.29 9.73
N TYR A 284 1.73 7.26 10.56
CA TYR A 284 2.96 7.00 11.31
C TYR A 284 3.97 6.16 10.53
N HIS A 285 3.51 5.45 9.51
CA HIS A 285 4.33 4.60 8.66
C HIS A 285 3.51 4.11 7.45
N GLU A 286 4.12 4.12 6.26
CA GLU A 286 3.53 3.57 5.04
C GLU A 286 4.56 2.75 4.24
N GLY A 287 4.07 1.92 3.34
CA GLY A 287 4.89 1.39 2.25
C GLY A 287 5.12 2.47 1.19
N LEU A 288 4.05 2.80 0.50
CA LEU A 288 3.79 4.03 -0.26
C LEU A 288 2.26 4.21 -0.30
N PRO A 289 1.70 5.29 0.25
CA PRO A 289 0.25 5.41 0.47
C PRO A 289 -0.48 5.66 -0.85
N ARG A 290 -1.28 4.68 -1.27
CA ARG A 290 -1.99 4.75 -2.54
C ARG A 290 -3.00 5.90 -2.59
N THR A 291 -3.73 6.16 -1.51
CA THR A 291 -4.71 7.25 -1.44
C THR A 291 -4.07 8.63 -1.63
N VAL A 292 -2.80 8.80 -1.21
CA VAL A 292 -2.03 10.01 -1.53
C VAL A 292 -1.74 10.09 -3.03
N LEU A 293 -1.35 8.98 -3.67
CA LEU A 293 -1.10 8.96 -5.12
C LEU A 293 -2.38 9.24 -5.93
N GLU A 294 -3.52 8.72 -5.48
CA GLU A 294 -4.83 8.98 -6.06
C GLU A 294 -5.21 10.46 -5.95
N ALA A 295 -4.97 11.07 -4.80
CA ALA A 295 -5.17 12.51 -4.58
C ALA A 295 -4.22 13.36 -5.44
N MET A 296 -2.94 12.98 -5.53
CA MET A 296 -1.98 13.65 -6.42
C MET A 296 -2.39 13.56 -7.88
N ALA A 297 -2.88 12.40 -8.33
CA ALA A 297 -3.34 12.18 -9.69
C ALA A 297 -4.58 13.04 -10.01
N THR A 298 -5.47 13.23 -9.04
CA THR A 298 -6.64 14.12 -9.16
C THR A 298 -6.26 15.62 -9.07
N GLY A 299 -4.97 15.93 -8.84
CA GLY A 299 -4.49 17.30 -8.70
C GLY A 299 -4.83 17.90 -7.34
N ARG A 300 -4.47 17.24 -6.25
CA ARG A 300 -4.67 17.77 -4.88
C ARG A 300 -3.33 18.09 -4.23
N PRO A 301 -3.18 19.26 -3.57
CA PRO A 301 -2.10 19.51 -2.62
C PRO A 301 -2.11 18.46 -1.51
N ILE A 302 -0.93 18.08 -1.02
CA ILE A 302 -0.79 17.00 -0.04
C ILE A 302 -0.25 17.54 1.29
N LEU A 303 -0.89 17.15 2.39
CA LEU A 303 -0.39 17.35 3.75
C LEU A 303 -0.18 15.98 4.40
N THR A 304 1.06 15.60 4.64
CA THR A 304 1.39 14.29 5.22
C THR A 304 2.57 14.37 6.17
N THR A 305 2.95 13.24 6.76
CA THR A 305 4.02 13.16 7.74
C THR A 305 5.38 12.87 7.11
N ASN A 306 6.45 13.34 7.75
CA ASN A 306 7.83 13.04 7.39
C ASN A 306 8.26 11.64 7.88
N VAL A 307 7.56 10.61 7.36
CA VAL A 307 7.83 9.20 7.67
C VAL A 307 8.05 8.40 6.39
N PRO A 308 8.68 7.20 6.47
CA PRO A 308 8.83 6.32 5.33
C PRO A 308 7.51 6.05 4.60
N GLY A 309 7.53 6.12 3.29
CA GLY A 309 6.38 5.95 2.42
C GLY A 309 5.59 7.25 2.17
N CYS A 310 5.42 8.09 3.18
CA CYS A 310 4.75 9.38 3.03
C CYS A 310 5.68 10.44 2.43
N ARG A 311 6.91 10.57 2.96
CA ARG A 311 7.87 11.60 2.52
C ARG A 311 8.25 11.51 1.05
N GLU A 312 8.14 10.33 0.45
CA GLU A 312 8.42 10.10 -0.97
C GLU A 312 7.40 10.76 -1.90
N THR A 313 6.22 11.12 -1.37
CA THR A 313 5.12 11.70 -2.14
C THR A 313 5.09 13.22 -2.12
N VAL A 314 5.83 13.87 -1.20
CA VAL A 314 5.77 15.33 -0.99
C VAL A 314 7.14 15.98 -1.04
N ILE A 315 7.23 17.06 -1.79
CA ILE A 315 8.32 18.02 -1.77
C ILE A 315 7.79 19.28 -1.12
N ASN A 316 8.32 19.63 0.07
CA ASN A 316 7.87 20.80 0.84
C ASN A 316 7.78 22.05 -0.01
N ASN A 317 6.67 22.78 0.10
CA ASN A 317 6.37 24.00 -0.62
C ASN A 317 6.28 23.85 -2.17
N VAL A 318 6.35 22.62 -2.70
CA VAL A 318 6.18 22.35 -4.14
C VAL A 318 4.78 21.79 -4.39
N ASN A 319 4.45 20.64 -3.82
CA ASN A 319 3.15 19.99 -3.96
C ASN A 319 2.41 19.79 -2.62
N GLY A 320 2.94 20.33 -1.54
CA GLY A 320 2.36 20.21 -0.20
C GLY A 320 3.36 20.42 0.92
N TRP A 321 3.04 19.85 2.09
CA TRP A 321 3.84 19.99 3.28
C TRP A 321 4.02 18.64 4.01
N LEU A 322 5.22 18.47 4.59
CA LEU A 322 5.54 17.41 5.53
C LEU A 322 5.50 17.97 6.96
N VAL A 323 4.88 17.23 7.87
CA VAL A 323 4.86 17.50 9.31
C VAL A 323 5.49 16.34 10.08
N GLU A 324 5.91 16.57 11.30
CA GLU A 324 6.39 15.48 12.15
C GLU A 324 5.22 14.59 12.59
N LYS A 325 5.48 13.27 12.67
CA LYS A 325 4.47 12.30 13.08
C LYS A 325 4.00 12.59 14.52
N ALA A 326 2.71 12.37 14.79
CA ALA A 326 2.06 12.60 16.07
C ALA A 326 2.14 14.07 16.56
N ASN A 327 2.39 15.01 15.66
CA ASN A 327 2.46 16.44 15.99
C ASN A 327 1.19 17.16 15.53
N VAL A 328 0.22 17.26 16.45
CA VAL A 328 -1.08 17.88 16.21
C VAL A 328 -0.94 19.37 15.90
N ASP A 329 -0.05 20.07 16.59
CA ASP A 329 0.12 21.52 16.43
C ASP A 329 0.69 21.87 15.06
N GLN A 330 1.71 21.16 14.60
CA GLN A 330 2.25 21.34 13.24
C GLN A 330 1.19 21.00 12.17
N LEU A 331 0.41 19.94 12.40
CA LEU A 331 -0.66 19.55 11.46
C LEU A 331 -1.70 20.66 11.35
N ALA A 332 -2.17 21.21 12.50
CA ALA A 332 -3.12 22.32 12.54
C ALA A 332 -2.53 23.60 11.92
N GLU A 333 -1.25 23.91 12.21
CA GLU A 333 -0.54 25.05 11.63
C GLU A 333 -0.51 24.99 10.08
N ARG A 334 -0.22 23.80 9.51
CA ARG A 334 -0.20 23.64 8.06
C ARG A 334 -1.59 23.65 7.44
N MET A 335 -2.62 23.16 8.13
CA MET A 335 -4.01 23.32 7.69
C MET A 335 -4.41 24.80 7.66
N ILE A 336 -4.06 25.56 8.70
CA ILE A 336 -4.28 27.03 8.74
C ILE A 336 -3.52 27.70 7.61
N TRP A 337 -2.28 27.32 7.36
CA TRP A 337 -1.50 27.87 6.25
C TRP A 337 -2.23 27.68 4.91
N PHE A 338 -2.80 26.50 4.64
CA PHE A 338 -3.58 26.29 3.42
C PHE A 338 -4.79 27.19 3.36
N ILE A 339 -5.53 27.40 4.46
CA ILE A 339 -6.70 28.27 4.51
C ILE A 339 -6.31 29.74 4.20
N GLU A 340 -5.18 30.19 4.75
CA GLU A 340 -4.68 31.57 4.59
C GLU A 340 -4.00 31.81 3.24
N ASN A 341 -3.63 30.75 2.49
CA ASN A 341 -2.91 30.84 1.22
C ASN A 341 -3.63 30.11 0.07
N PRO A 342 -4.90 30.41 -0.24
CA PRO A 342 -5.66 29.71 -1.27
C PRO A 342 -5.07 29.87 -2.68
N ASN A 343 -4.34 30.94 -2.96
CA ASN A 343 -3.67 31.19 -4.24
C ASN A 343 -2.57 30.15 -4.55
N GLU A 344 -2.03 29.46 -3.54
CA GLU A 344 -1.00 28.44 -3.71
C GLU A 344 -1.57 27.05 -4.10
N TRP A 345 -2.86 26.83 -3.88
CA TRP A 345 -3.45 25.50 -4.08
C TRP A 345 -3.31 25.02 -5.53
N GLN A 346 -3.61 25.88 -6.49
CA GLN A 346 -3.54 25.51 -7.91
C GLN A 346 -2.12 25.14 -8.34
N ARG A 347 -1.13 25.89 -7.89
CA ARG A 347 0.29 25.61 -8.15
C ARG A 347 0.71 24.27 -7.55
N MET A 348 0.34 24.01 -6.29
CA MET A 348 0.66 22.76 -5.60
C MET A 348 -0.09 21.57 -6.20
N ALA A 349 -1.35 21.77 -6.63
CA ALA A 349 -2.15 20.78 -7.30
C ALA A 349 -1.52 20.32 -8.63
N GLN A 350 -1.08 21.28 -9.43
CA GLN A 350 -0.39 21.01 -10.69
C GLN A 350 0.93 20.27 -10.45
N ALA A 351 1.72 20.69 -9.46
CA ALA A 351 2.97 20.00 -9.09
C ALA A 351 2.71 18.56 -8.60
N SER A 352 1.63 18.32 -7.84
CA SER A 352 1.21 16.96 -7.45
C SER A 352 0.96 16.09 -8.69
N ARG A 353 0.23 16.61 -9.67
CA ARG A 353 -0.06 15.90 -10.92
C ARG A 353 1.21 15.58 -11.70
N GLU A 354 2.10 16.55 -11.87
CA GLU A 354 3.38 16.37 -12.58
C GLU A 354 4.27 15.32 -11.91
N ILE A 355 4.37 15.35 -10.57
CA ILE A 355 5.15 14.37 -9.80
C ILE A 355 4.57 12.96 -9.97
N VAL A 356 3.25 12.79 -9.92
CA VAL A 356 2.64 11.46 -10.04
C VAL A 356 2.78 10.91 -11.46
N GLU A 357 2.63 11.74 -12.46
CA GLU A 357 2.84 11.36 -13.87
C GLU A 357 4.28 10.93 -14.13
N ASP A 358 5.25 11.63 -13.55
CA ASP A 358 6.67 11.29 -13.72
C ASP A 358 7.05 10.00 -12.99
N LYS A 359 6.68 9.87 -11.71
CA LYS A 359 7.24 8.84 -10.81
C LYS A 359 6.29 7.70 -10.48
N PHE A 360 4.98 7.96 -10.43
CA PHE A 360 4.02 7.04 -9.81
C PHE A 360 2.94 6.53 -10.77
N ASP A 361 3.01 6.86 -12.06
CA ASP A 361 2.15 6.25 -13.07
C ASP A 361 2.31 4.72 -13.04
N VAL A 362 1.18 4.01 -12.91
CA VAL A 362 1.13 2.56 -12.77
C VAL A 362 1.82 1.82 -13.94
N HIS A 363 1.74 2.36 -15.15
CA HIS A 363 2.38 1.77 -16.31
C HIS A 363 3.91 1.88 -16.23
N LYS A 364 4.43 3.03 -15.77
CA LYS A 364 5.87 3.24 -15.53
C LYS A 364 6.38 2.36 -14.40
N VAL A 365 5.62 2.27 -13.29
CA VAL A 365 5.95 1.42 -12.15
C VAL A 365 5.97 -0.06 -12.54
N ASN A 366 4.96 -0.53 -13.27
CA ASN A 366 4.89 -1.92 -13.74
C ASN A 366 6.01 -2.22 -14.75
N LYS A 367 6.30 -1.32 -15.68
CA LYS A 367 7.43 -1.47 -16.61
C LYS A 367 8.76 -1.65 -15.87
N ASN A 368 9.01 -0.86 -14.82
CA ASN A 368 10.19 -1.04 -13.98
C ASN A 368 10.18 -2.37 -13.24
N LEU A 369 9.02 -2.79 -12.70
CA LEU A 369 8.87 -4.09 -12.04
C LEU A 369 9.15 -5.25 -13.00
N PHE A 370 8.65 -5.21 -14.24
CA PHE A 370 8.95 -6.20 -15.28
C PHE A 370 10.45 -6.27 -15.60
N LYS A 371 11.10 -5.11 -15.75
CA LYS A 371 12.56 -5.05 -15.95
C LYS A 371 13.32 -5.68 -14.78
N ILE A 372 12.92 -5.38 -13.54
CA ILE A 372 13.53 -5.99 -12.35
C ILE A 372 13.31 -7.50 -12.34
N MET A 373 12.14 -7.99 -12.72
CA MET A 373 11.81 -9.42 -12.77
C MET A 373 12.31 -10.13 -14.05
N GLU A 374 12.89 -9.40 -14.99
CA GLU A 374 13.39 -9.92 -16.29
C GLU A 374 12.28 -10.65 -17.07
N LEU A 375 11.10 -10.02 -17.12
CA LEU A 375 9.92 -10.50 -17.85
C LEU A 375 9.71 -9.78 -19.20
N ASP A 376 10.56 -8.82 -19.54
CA ASP A 376 10.49 -8.04 -20.79
C ASP A 376 11.17 -8.75 -21.99
N LYS A 377 11.65 -9.99 -21.79
CA LYS A 377 12.38 -10.77 -22.81
C LYS A 377 11.44 -11.61 -23.65
#